data_47414a1ccd42249736a0e3f437f54dfa
#
_entry.id   47414a1ccd42249736a0e3f437f54dfa
#
_cell.length_a   1.000
_cell.length_b   1.000
_cell.length_c   1.000
_cell.angle_alpha   90.00
_cell.angle_beta   90.00
_cell.angle_gamma   90.00
#
_symmetry.space_group_name_H-M   'P 1'
#
loop_
_entity.id
_entity.type
_entity.pdbx_description
1 polymer ?
#
loop_
_entity_poly.entity_id
_entity_poly.type
_entity_poly.pdbx_seq_one_letter_code
_entity_poly.pdbx_strand_id
1 'polypeptide(L)'
;MTATVTTAPATTGTVAKALQQALVDLTDLHLQAKQAHWNIKGEGFRSLHLFLDEIVDSAREAADEVAERLAALGGAPDGRAATVAATSGLNALEGGALAVADVYAGFAERTARVAAGIKATLDAVDAEDHLTNDLLIGIASELEKQAWMLRASLA
;
A
#
# COMPACT_ATOMS: atom_id res chain seq x y z
N MET A 1 31.08 1.87 31.16
CA MET A 1 31.21 1.98 29.68
C MET A 1 29.86 2.28 29.11
N THR A 2 29.56 3.53 28.79
CA THR A 2 28.35 3.94 28.08
C THR A 2 28.56 3.68 26.59
N ALA A 3 27.86 2.68 26.06
CA ALA A 3 27.86 2.43 24.62
C ALA A 3 27.25 3.64 23.92
N THR A 4 28.05 4.33 23.14
CA THR A 4 27.53 5.38 22.23
C THR A 4 26.80 4.69 21.12
N VAL A 5 25.46 4.72 21.16
CA VAL A 5 24.65 4.29 20.03
C VAL A 5 24.90 5.30 18.91
N THR A 6 25.68 4.90 17.91
CA THR A 6 25.84 5.67 16.69
C THR A 6 24.51 5.57 15.94
N THR A 7 23.67 6.59 16.05
CA THR A 7 22.49 6.70 15.21
C THR A 7 22.95 6.87 13.75
N ALA A 8 22.50 5.99 12.86
CA ALA A 8 22.63 6.22 11.44
C ALA A 8 22.09 7.61 11.09
N PRO A 9 22.67 8.34 10.13
CA PRO A 9 22.13 9.61 9.72
C PRO A 9 20.69 9.41 9.29
N ALA A 10 19.78 10.27 9.79
CA ALA A 10 18.36 10.19 9.43
C ALA A 10 18.23 10.24 7.90
N THR A 11 17.62 9.22 7.31
CA THR A 11 17.34 9.20 5.88
C THR A 11 16.36 10.32 5.58
N THR A 12 16.88 11.36 4.93
CA THR A 12 16.08 12.47 4.37
C THR A 12 16.28 12.42 2.87
N GLY A 13 15.23 12.64 2.10
CA GLY A 13 15.36 12.66 0.66
C GLY A 13 14.45 11.68 -0.06
N THR A 14 14.91 11.16 -1.20
CA THR A 14 14.09 10.38 -2.12
C THR A 14 13.59 9.08 -1.52
N VAL A 15 14.45 8.32 -0.88
CA VAL A 15 14.11 7.03 -0.24
C VAL A 15 13.10 7.21 0.88
N ALA A 16 13.31 8.20 1.79
CA ALA A 16 12.38 8.45 2.88
C ALA A 16 11.00 8.88 2.38
N LYS A 17 10.94 9.71 1.34
CA LYS A 17 9.66 10.14 0.73
C LYS A 17 8.93 8.98 0.05
N ALA A 18 9.65 8.13 -0.67
CA ALA A 18 9.08 6.96 -1.34
C ALA A 18 8.49 5.99 -0.31
N LEU A 19 9.21 5.65 0.75
CA LEU A 19 8.74 4.76 1.81
C LEU A 19 7.54 5.36 2.57
N GLN A 20 7.59 6.66 2.91
CA GLN A 20 6.49 7.34 3.60
C GLN A 20 5.21 7.39 2.75
N GLN A 21 5.32 7.66 1.44
CA GLN A 21 4.16 7.65 0.56
C GLN A 21 3.60 6.23 0.37
N ALA A 22 4.47 5.24 0.21
CA ALA A 22 4.06 3.84 0.13
C ALA A 22 3.33 3.40 1.42
N LEU A 23 3.84 3.76 2.59
CA LEU A 23 3.19 3.50 3.88
C LEU A 23 1.76 4.06 3.93
N VAL A 24 1.58 5.31 3.52
CA VAL A 24 0.28 5.99 3.54
C VAL A 24 -0.70 5.32 2.57
N ASP A 25 -0.27 5.08 1.33
CA ASP A 25 -1.14 4.52 0.29
C ASP A 25 -1.52 3.07 0.59
N LEU A 26 -0.60 2.26 1.10
CA LEU A 26 -0.87 0.88 1.55
C LEU A 26 -1.80 0.85 2.76
N THR A 27 -1.63 1.78 3.71
CA THR A 27 -2.50 1.91 4.87
C THR A 27 -3.92 2.27 4.44
N ASP A 28 -4.10 3.23 3.55
CA ASP A 28 -5.42 3.59 3.03
C ASP A 28 -6.03 2.47 2.20
N LEU A 29 -5.24 1.77 1.37
CA LEU A 29 -5.70 0.64 0.58
C LEU A 29 -6.32 -0.45 1.47
N HIS A 30 -5.63 -0.87 2.55
CA HIS A 30 -6.19 -1.92 3.42
C HIS A 30 -7.42 -1.45 4.19
N LEU A 31 -7.50 -0.18 4.60
CA LEU A 31 -8.69 0.39 5.26
C LEU A 31 -9.88 0.38 4.31
N GLN A 32 -9.70 0.85 3.07
CA GLN A 32 -10.75 0.85 2.04
C GLN A 32 -11.18 -0.57 1.66
N ALA A 33 -10.21 -1.51 1.53
CA ALA A 33 -10.52 -2.91 1.23
C ALA A 33 -11.34 -3.55 2.35
N LYS A 34 -11.02 -3.29 3.60
CA LYS A 34 -11.81 -3.82 4.73
C LYS A 34 -13.19 -3.17 4.81
N GLN A 35 -13.30 -1.89 4.54
CA GLN A 35 -14.59 -1.19 4.45
C GLN A 35 -15.46 -1.79 3.33
N ALA A 36 -14.90 -2.06 2.16
CA ALA A 36 -15.61 -2.72 1.06
C ALA A 36 -16.02 -4.14 1.44
N HIS A 37 -15.12 -4.92 2.02
CA HIS A 37 -15.34 -6.30 2.50
C HIS A 37 -16.62 -6.43 3.36
N TRP A 38 -16.90 -5.46 4.23
CA TRP A 38 -18.10 -5.45 5.04
C TRP A 38 -19.38 -5.05 4.30
N ASN A 39 -19.26 -4.32 3.18
CA ASN A 39 -20.38 -3.60 2.58
C ASN A 39 -20.77 -4.09 1.19
N ILE A 40 -20.02 -4.99 0.56
CA ILE A 40 -20.35 -5.53 -0.76
C ILE A 40 -21.63 -6.38 -0.72
N LYS A 41 -22.40 -6.34 -1.82
CA LYS A 41 -23.60 -7.16 -2.03
C LYS A 41 -23.73 -7.53 -3.50
N GLY A 42 -24.26 -8.71 -3.75
CA GLY A 42 -24.60 -9.17 -5.09
C GLY A 42 -23.97 -10.50 -5.46
N GLU A 43 -24.11 -10.88 -6.70
CA GLU A 43 -23.52 -12.10 -7.25
C GLU A 43 -22.00 -12.06 -7.13
N GLY A 44 -21.37 -13.17 -6.79
CA GLY A 44 -19.93 -13.25 -6.53
C GLY A 44 -19.50 -12.70 -5.17
N PHE A 45 -20.43 -12.34 -4.28
CA PHE A 45 -20.14 -11.80 -2.94
C PHE A 45 -19.02 -12.56 -2.23
N ARG A 46 -19.15 -13.91 -2.11
CA ARG A 46 -18.20 -14.69 -1.31
C ARG A 46 -16.77 -14.64 -1.90
N SER A 47 -16.65 -14.71 -3.22
CA SER A 47 -15.34 -14.67 -3.88
C SER A 47 -14.64 -13.33 -3.65
N LEU A 48 -15.34 -12.22 -3.85
CA LEU A 48 -14.77 -10.90 -3.63
C LEU A 48 -14.52 -10.61 -2.15
N HIS A 49 -15.45 -11.03 -1.26
CA HIS A 49 -15.32 -10.86 0.17
C HIS A 49 -14.03 -11.48 0.71
N LEU A 50 -13.70 -12.71 0.28
CA LEU A 50 -12.46 -13.37 0.66
C LEU A 50 -11.24 -12.72 0.01
N PHE A 51 -11.35 -12.34 -1.27
CA PHE A 51 -10.23 -11.69 -1.95
C PHE A 51 -9.88 -10.31 -1.40
N LEU A 52 -10.89 -9.55 -0.93
CA LEU A 52 -10.62 -8.29 -0.23
C LEU A 52 -9.85 -8.50 1.08
N ASP A 53 -10.04 -9.61 1.79
CA ASP A 53 -9.22 -9.96 2.95
C ASP A 53 -7.77 -10.27 2.57
N GLU A 54 -7.54 -10.97 1.45
CA GLU A 54 -6.18 -11.19 0.93
C GLU A 54 -5.48 -9.85 0.62
N ILE A 55 -6.20 -8.88 0.03
CA ILE A 55 -5.67 -7.53 -0.21
C ILE A 55 -5.38 -6.81 1.12
N VAL A 56 -6.27 -6.91 2.11
CA VAL A 56 -6.07 -6.33 3.45
C VAL A 56 -4.78 -6.87 4.07
N ASP A 57 -4.62 -8.18 4.09
CA ASP A 57 -3.49 -8.84 4.75
C ASP A 57 -2.17 -8.47 4.07
N SER A 58 -2.09 -8.56 2.73
CA SER A 58 -0.88 -8.22 1.99
C SER A 58 -0.53 -6.72 2.07
N ALA A 59 -1.52 -5.82 2.03
CA ALA A 59 -1.27 -4.38 2.14
C ALA A 59 -0.83 -3.98 3.55
N ARG A 60 -1.33 -4.66 4.59
CA ARG A 60 -0.88 -4.43 5.99
C ARG A 60 0.54 -4.91 6.21
N GLU A 61 0.88 -6.10 5.71
CA GLU A 61 2.24 -6.63 5.77
C GLU A 61 3.21 -5.68 5.04
N ALA A 62 2.90 -5.29 3.81
CA ALA A 62 3.70 -4.35 3.05
C ALA A 62 3.84 -2.97 3.73
N ALA A 63 2.79 -2.46 4.36
CA ALA A 63 2.83 -1.22 5.13
C ALA A 63 3.79 -1.32 6.32
N ASP A 64 3.80 -2.44 7.02
CA ASP A 64 4.72 -2.72 8.13
C ASP A 64 6.17 -2.77 7.63
N GLU A 65 6.43 -3.52 6.57
CA GLU A 65 7.77 -3.65 5.96
C GLU A 65 8.35 -2.29 5.53
N VAL A 66 7.56 -1.44 4.87
CA VAL A 66 8.06 -0.10 4.45
C VAL A 66 8.25 0.85 5.62
N ALA A 67 7.40 0.77 6.66
CA ALA A 67 7.56 1.55 7.89
C ALA A 67 8.82 1.12 8.66
N GLU A 68 9.03 -0.18 8.84
CA GLU A 68 10.22 -0.72 9.51
C GLU A 68 11.49 -0.42 8.71
N ARG A 69 11.43 -0.49 7.37
CA ARG A 69 12.57 -0.08 6.51
C ARG A 69 12.91 1.39 6.71
N LEU A 70 11.92 2.28 6.73
CA LEU A 70 12.13 3.70 6.99
C LEU A 70 12.74 3.93 8.38
N ALA A 71 12.24 3.24 9.40
CA ALA A 71 12.79 3.32 10.76
C ALA A 71 14.23 2.80 10.82
N ALA A 72 14.53 1.67 10.16
CA ALA A 72 15.88 1.11 10.08
C ALA A 72 16.89 2.06 9.43
N LEU A 73 16.45 2.90 8.50
CA LEU A 73 17.24 3.95 7.87
C LEU A 73 17.33 5.24 8.71
N GLY A 74 16.79 5.25 9.92
CA GLY A 74 16.82 6.39 10.84
C GLY A 74 15.70 7.42 10.61
N GLY A 75 14.72 7.11 9.77
CA GLY A 75 13.53 7.92 9.58
C GLY A 75 12.47 7.69 10.67
N ALA A 76 11.42 8.48 10.66
CA ALA A 76 10.26 8.36 11.55
C ALA A 76 8.99 8.16 10.73
N PRO A 77 8.53 6.90 10.52
CA PRO A 77 7.32 6.63 9.75
C PRO A 77 6.09 7.23 10.41
N ASP A 78 5.21 7.82 9.61
CA ASP A 78 3.96 8.43 10.07
C ASP A 78 2.74 7.77 9.39
N GLY A 79 2.19 6.75 10.04
CA GLY A 79 0.96 6.06 9.66
C GLY A 79 -0.28 6.47 10.45
N ARG A 80 -0.26 7.65 11.11
CA ARG A 80 -1.43 8.13 11.88
C ARG A 80 -2.62 8.37 10.93
N ALA A 81 -3.83 8.10 11.43
CA ALA A 81 -5.07 8.26 10.65
C ALA A 81 -5.21 9.65 10.00
N ALA A 82 -4.83 10.71 10.73
CA ALA A 82 -4.87 12.08 10.21
C ALA A 82 -3.90 12.28 9.03
N THR A 83 -2.71 11.71 9.10
CA THR A 83 -1.69 11.77 8.03
C THR A 83 -2.16 10.98 6.81
N VAL A 84 -2.66 9.77 7.02
CA VAL A 84 -3.21 8.92 5.94
C VAL A 84 -4.35 9.66 5.23
N ALA A 85 -5.32 10.18 5.97
CA ALA A 85 -6.45 10.92 5.40
C ALA A 85 -6.04 12.17 4.62
N ALA A 86 -4.96 12.84 5.03
CA ALA A 86 -4.50 14.08 4.41
C ALA A 86 -3.61 13.86 3.19
N THR A 87 -2.89 12.71 3.09
CA THR A 87 -1.80 12.54 2.12
C THR A 87 -1.92 11.29 1.25
N SER A 88 -2.97 10.46 1.42
CA SER A 88 -3.23 9.32 0.54
C SER A 88 -3.41 9.76 -0.91
N GLY A 89 -2.78 9.02 -1.82
CA GLY A 89 -2.96 9.16 -3.26
C GLY A 89 -4.22 8.48 -3.80
N LEU A 90 -4.98 7.78 -2.95
CA LEU A 90 -6.19 7.07 -3.35
C LEU A 90 -7.44 7.97 -3.24
N ASN A 91 -8.37 7.77 -4.16
CA ASN A 91 -9.70 8.35 -4.02
C ASN A 91 -10.47 7.64 -2.90
N ALA A 92 -11.25 8.39 -2.13
CA ALA A 92 -12.09 7.84 -1.08
C ALA A 92 -13.07 6.79 -1.63
N LEU A 93 -13.31 5.74 -0.85
CA LEU A 93 -14.35 4.78 -1.12
C LEU A 93 -15.71 5.38 -0.71
N GLU A 94 -16.72 5.19 -1.56
CA GLU A 94 -18.08 5.58 -1.22
C GLU A 94 -18.61 4.79 -0.01
N GLY A 95 -19.41 5.46 0.81
CA GLY A 95 -20.05 4.84 1.97
C GLY A 95 -21.31 4.05 1.60
N GLY A 96 -21.75 3.18 2.50
CA GLY A 96 -22.98 2.40 2.34
C GLY A 96 -22.76 1.08 1.60
N ALA A 97 -23.84 0.52 1.05
CA ALA A 97 -23.80 -0.75 0.35
C ALA A 97 -23.17 -0.61 -1.04
N LEU A 98 -22.26 -1.51 -1.39
CA LEU A 98 -21.48 -1.50 -2.62
C LEU A 98 -21.82 -2.69 -3.50
N ALA A 99 -21.98 -2.49 -4.80
CA ALA A 99 -22.17 -3.58 -5.74
C ALA A 99 -20.86 -4.32 -6.00
N VAL A 100 -20.88 -5.64 -6.03
CA VAL A 100 -19.70 -6.48 -6.24
C VAL A 100 -18.94 -6.08 -7.53
N ALA A 101 -19.64 -5.85 -8.64
CA ALA A 101 -19.00 -5.48 -9.91
C ALA A 101 -18.25 -4.14 -9.83
N ASP A 102 -18.85 -3.14 -9.16
CA ASP A 102 -18.21 -1.82 -8.99
C ASP A 102 -16.97 -1.91 -8.11
N VAL A 103 -17.00 -2.79 -7.09
CA VAL A 103 -15.86 -3.00 -6.20
C VAL A 103 -14.72 -3.74 -6.90
N TYR A 104 -15.00 -4.75 -7.73
CA TYR A 104 -13.97 -5.37 -8.57
C TYR A 104 -13.24 -4.33 -9.44
N ALA A 105 -13.98 -3.50 -10.16
CA ALA A 105 -13.41 -2.44 -11.01
C ALA A 105 -12.65 -1.41 -10.18
N GLY A 106 -13.25 -0.90 -9.13
CA GLY A 106 -12.66 0.13 -8.28
C GLY A 106 -11.40 -0.32 -7.55
N PHE A 107 -11.32 -1.59 -7.11
CA PHE A 107 -10.11 -2.11 -6.46
C PHE A 107 -9.03 -2.50 -7.48
N ALA A 108 -9.39 -2.94 -8.69
CA ALA A 108 -8.42 -3.09 -9.77
C ALA A 108 -7.68 -1.77 -10.08
N GLU A 109 -8.40 -0.64 -10.05
CA GLU A 109 -7.80 0.69 -10.22
C GLU A 109 -6.97 1.13 -9.02
N ARG A 110 -7.45 0.89 -7.78
CA ARG A 110 -6.75 1.28 -6.54
C ARG A 110 -5.42 0.55 -6.38
N THR A 111 -5.42 -0.77 -6.54
CA THR A 111 -4.20 -1.57 -6.45
C THR A 111 -3.20 -1.20 -7.55
N ALA A 112 -3.66 -1.00 -8.78
CA ALA A 112 -2.82 -0.54 -9.89
C ALA A 112 -2.26 0.87 -9.65
N ARG A 113 -3.02 1.77 -9.02
CA ARG A 113 -2.57 3.12 -8.69
C ARG A 113 -1.47 3.11 -7.64
N VAL A 114 -1.61 2.33 -6.57
CA VAL A 114 -0.53 2.19 -5.56
C VAL A 114 0.72 1.59 -6.21
N ALA A 115 0.58 0.53 -7.00
CA ALA A 115 1.70 -0.05 -7.74
C ALA A 115 2.40 0.98 -8.65
N ALA A 116 1.64 1.77 -9.40
CA ALA A 116 2.20 2.81 -10.27
C ALA A 116 2.92 3.91 -9.49
N GLY A 117 2.38 4.32 -8.34
CA GLY A 117 3.02 5.29 -7.44
C GLY A 117 4.38 4.79 -6.94
N ILE A 118 4.45 3.54 -6.50
CA ILE A 118 5.70 2.90 -6.08
C ILE A 118 6.67 2.82 -7.27
N LYS A 119 6.23 2.30 -8.41
CA LYS A 119 7.07 2.16 -9.62
C LYS A 119 7.67 3.47 -10.11
N ALA A 120 6.96 4.57 -9.96
CA ALA A 120 7.45 5.89 -10.34
C ALA A 120 8.67 6.36 -9.50
N THR A 121 8.93 5.73 -8.36
CA THR A 121 10.06 6.07 -7.48
C THR A 121 11.28 5.17 -7.65
N LEU A 122 11.14 4.02 -8.34
CA LEU A 122 12.14 2.94 -8.32
C LEU A 122 13.52 3.37 -8.81
N ASP A 123 13.61 4.05 -9.95
CA ASP A 123 14.90 4.48 -10.50
C ASP A 123 15.66 5.42 -9.55
N ALA A 124 14.93 6.34 -8.92
CA ALA A 124 15.50 7.27 -7.97
C ALA A 124 15.87 6.63 -6.62
N VAL A 125 15.11 5.64 -6.19
CA VAL A 125 15.40 4.85 -4.98
C VAL A 125 16.58 3.94 -5.22
N ASP A 126 16.66 3.27 -6.38
CA ASP A 126 17.76 2.37 -6.73
C ASP A 126 19.11 3.08 -6.73
N ALA A 127 19.15 4.33 -7.17
CA ALA A 127 20.36 5.15 -7.16
C ALA A 127 20.89 5.44 -5.74
N GLU A 128 20.05 5.35 -4.71
CA GLU A 128 20.41 5.65 -3.33
C GLU A 128 20.48 4.39 -2.44
N ASP A 129 19.57 3.41 -2.63
CA ASP A 129 19.44 2.24 -1.78
C ASP A 129 18.80 1.03 -2.49
N HIS A 130 19.62 0.11 -2.93
CA HIS A 130 19.20 -1.11 -3.62
C HIS A 130 18.30 -2.02 -2.78
N LEU A 131 18.49 -2.10 -1.45
CA LEU A 131 17.64 -2.94 -0.59
C LEU A 131 16.23 -2.39 -0.48
N THR A 132 16.08 -1.07 -0.38
CA THR A 132 14.76 -0.44 -0.44
C THR A 132 14.12 -0.61 -1.81
N ASN A 133 14.91 -0.51 -2.88
CA ASN A 133 14.39 -0.73 -4.23
C ASN A 133 13.86 -2.16 -4.41
N ASP A 134 14.58 -3.18 -3.96
CA ASP A 134 14.15 -4.59 -4.01
C ASP A 134 12.83 -4.82 -3.24
N LEU A 135 12.72 -4.26 -2.04
CA LEU A 135 11.48 -4.29 -1.26
C LEU A 135 10.30 -3.68 -2.04
N LEU A 136 10.48 -2.49 -2.58
CA LEU A 136 9.43 -1.76 -3.32
C LEU A 136 9.04 -2.48 -4.62
N ILE A 137 9.98 -3.11 -5.32
CA ILE A 137 9.72 -3.95 -6.50
C ILE A 137 8.81 -5.13 -6.12
N GLY A 138 9.10 -5.83 -5.03
CA GLY A 138 8.29 -6.94 -4.54
C GLY A 138 6.85 -6.53 -4.25
N ILE A 139 6.68 -5.42 -3.55
CA ILE A 139 5.36 -4.87 -3.22
C ILE A 139 4.58 -4.47 -4.49
N ALA A 140 5.22 -3.75 -5.41
CA ALA A 140 4.58 -3.34 -6.66
C ALA A 140 4.16 -4.55 -7.52
N SER A 141 4.98 -5.60 -7.58
CA SER A 141 4.68 -6.84 -8.30
C SER A 141 3.44 -7.55 -7.74
N GLU A 142 3.31 -7.64 -6.42
CA GLU A 142 2.12 -8.27 -5.79
C GLU A 142 0.85 -7.43 -6.05
N LEU A 143 0.93 -6.10 -5.93
CA LEU A 143 -0.19 -5.21 -6.25
C LEU A 143 -0.63 -5.31 -7.73
N GLU A 144 0.31 -5.42 -8.68
CA GLU A 144 -0.02 -5.62 -10.09
C GLU A 144 -0.70 -6.96 -10.34
N LYS A 145 -0.27 -8.02 -9.66
CA LYS A 145 -0.90 -9.34 -9.70
C LYS A 145 -2.32 -9.29 -9.17
N GLN A 146 -2.57 -8.62 -8.04
CA GLN A 146 -3.91 -8.43 -7.48
C GLN A 146 -4.79 -7.61 -8.44
N ALA A 147 -4.28 -6.53 -9.01
CA ALA A 147 -4.98 -5.73 -10.00
C ALA A 147 -5.36 -6.54 -11.24
N TRP A 148 -4.46 -7.44 -11.71
CA TRP A 148 -4.76 -8.37 -12.79
C TRP A 148 -5.89 -9.34 -12.44
N MET A 149 -5.84 -9.98 -11.26
CA MET A 149 -6.88 -10.93 -10.84
C MET A 149 -8.25 -10.26 -10.69
N LEU A 150 -8.30 -9.02 -10.15
CA LEU A 150 -9.53 -8.24 -10.06
C LEU A 150 -10.12 -7.94 -11.44
N ARG A 151 -9.30 -7.52 -12.41
CA ARG A 151 -9.76 -7.28 -13.80
C ARG A 151 -10.23 -8.57 -14.48
N ALA A 152 -9.53 -9.67 -14.29
CA ALA A 152 -9.90 -10.96 -14.86
C ALA A 152 -11.25 -11.49 -14.34
N SER A 153 -11.68 -11.05 -13.16
CA SER A 153 -12.98 -11.40 -12.59
C SER A 153 -14.16 -10.61 -13.18
N LEU A 154 -13.89 -9.61 -14.02
CA LEU A 154 -14.90 -8.79 -14.71
C LEU A 154 -15.16 -9.26 -16.17
N ALA A 155 -14.37 -10.21 -16.67
CA ALA A 155 -14.42 -10.67 -18.06
C ALA A 155 -15.52 -11.73 -18.29
#